data_fdae446721657e58da8bdf626376bb03
#
_entry.id   fdae446721657e58da8bdf626376bb03
#
_cell.length_a   1.000
_cell.length_b   1.000
_cell.length_c   1.000
_cell.angle_alpha   90.00
_cell.angle_beta   90.00
_cell.angle_gamma   90.00
#
_symmetry.space_group_name_H-M   'P 1'
#
loop_
_entity.id
_entity.type
_entity.pdbx_description
1 polymer ?
#
loop_
_entity_poly.entity_id
_entity_poly.type
_entity_poly.pdbx_seq_one_letter_code
_entity_poly.pdbx_strand_id
1 'polypeptide(L)'
;GYDCLKMKVGVNPELDVARLSAVRNAVGKDIVIRIDANQAWTPKQAVKILNKMQELGLDIELVEQPVSAHDFAGLKYVTDRSYVPVLADEAVFSPENAMTILQMGAADLINIKLMKCGGIYNALKIASAAEVFGVECMIGCMLEAKISVNAAVHLACAKNIITKVDLDGPVLCSEDPILGGAAFDEKIITVADAPGLGIQGIDPKYLTYVK
;
A
#
# COMPACT_ATOMS: atom_id res chain seq x y z
N GLY A 1 18.19 -5.94 -4.34
CA GLY A 1 17.36 -6.53 -5.38
C GLY A 1 16.01 -5.88 -5.62
N TYR A 2 15.59 -4.84 -4.85
CA TYR A 2 14.31 -4.16 -5.05
C TYR A 2 14.39 -3.15 -6.19
N ASP A 3 13.32 -3.05 -7.00
CA ASP A 3 13.14 -2.10 -8.09
C ASP A 3 12.06 -1.04 -7.80
N CYS A 4 11.46 -1.09 -6.61
CA CYS A 4 10.51 -0.12 -6.11
C CYS A 4 10.85 0.27 -4.67
N LEU A 5 10.86 1.57 -4.38
CA LEU A 5 11.10 2.12 -3.05
C LEU A 5 9.88 2.93 -2.61
N LYS A 6 9.42 2.71 -1.38
CA LYS A 6 8.40 3.55 -0.75
C LYS A 6 9.01 4.43 0.33
N MET A 7 8.86 5.75 0.21
CA MET A 7 9.41 6.73 1.13
C MET A 7 8.31 7.40 1.95
N LYS A 8 8.48 7.46 3.25
CA LYS A 8 7.62 8.24 4.14
C LYS A 8 7.95 9.72 4.05
N VAL A 9 6.91 10.53 3.87
CA VAL A 9 6.96 11.98 3.76
C VAL A 9 5.95 12.64 4.70
N GLY A 10 5.93 13.96 4.79
CA GLY A 10 4.89 14.69 5.52
C GLY A 10 5.36 15.38 6.80
N VAL A 11 6.58 15.14 7.26
CA VAL A 11 7.13 15.80 8.46
C VAL A 11 7.59 17.22 8.15
N ASN A 12 8.30 17.40 7.05
CA ASN A 12 8.78 18.70 6.59
C ASN A 12 8.83 18.71 5.05
N PRO A 13 7.94 19.47 4.38
CA PRO A 13 7.84 19.46 2.92
C PRO A 13 9.13 19.78 2.17
N GLU A 14 9.94 20.72 2.69
CA GLU A 14 11.20 21.12 2.03
C GLU A 14 12.25 20.02 2.16
N LEU A 15 12.37 19.42 3.34
CA LEU A 15 13.24 18.27 3.58
C LEU A 15 12.76 17.03 2.83
N ASP A 16 11.46 16.82 2.69
CA ASP A 16 10.89 15.68 1.96
C ASP A 16 11.28 15.76 0.48
N VAL A 17 11.16 16.92 -0.14
CA VAL A 17 11.59 17.13 -1.53
C VAL A 17 13.10 16.94 -1.67
N ALA A 18 13.91 17.47 -0.74
CA ALA A 18 15.36 17.31 -0.77
C ALA A 18 15.80 15.86 -0.63
N ARG A 19 15.17 15.10 0.31
CA ARG A 19 15.44 13.67 0.50
C ARG A 19 15.06 12.84 -0.72
N LEU A 20 13.89 13.10 -1.31
CA LEU A 20 13.46 12.43 -2.53
C LEU A 20 14.39 12.72 -3.70
N SER A 21 14.84 13.97 -3.85
CA SER A 21 15.84 14.35 -4.88
C SER A 21 17.16 13.59 -4.68
N ALA A 22 17.63 13.48 -3.43
CA ALA A 22 18.85 12.73 -3.11
C ALA A 22 18.69 11.23 -3.43
N VAL A 23 17.54 10.64 -3.06
CA VAL A 23 17.26 9.24 -3.38
C VAL A 23 17.18 9.02 -4.89
N ARG A 24 16.41 9.83 -5.61
CA ARG A 24 16.29 9.72 -7.07
C ARG A 24 17.64 9.81 -7.76
N ASN A 25 18.49 10.73 -7.32
CA ASN A 25 19.85 10.88 -7.87
C ASN A 25 20.73 9.65 -7.57
N ALA A 26 20.54 9.02 -6.42
CA ALA A 26 21.33 7.86 -6.02
C ALA A 26 20.89 6.57 -6.73
N VAL A 27 19.58 6.36 -6.91
CA VAL A 27 19.03 5.11 -7.47
C VAL A 27 18.84 5.13 -8.99
N GLY A 28 18.89 6.32 -9.62
CA GLY A 28 18.67 6.47 -11.06
C GLY A 28 17.19 6.47 -11.44
N LYS A 29 16.92 6.38 -12.74
CA LYS A 29 15.56 6.51 -13.30
C LYS A 29 14.77 5.19 -13.31
N ASP A 30 15.47 4.06 -13.28
CA ASP A 30 14.86 2.73 -13.44
C ASP A 30 14.16 2.24 -12.17
N ILE A 31 14.48 2.82 -11.03
CA ILE A 31 13.85 2.48 -9.76
C ILE A 31 12.55 3.28 -9.58
N VAL A 32 11.45 2.57 -9.37
CA VAL A 32 10.15 3.17 -9.05
C VAL A 32 10.18 3.79 -7.66
N ILE A 33 9.69 5.02 -7.52
CA ILE A 33 9.54 5.68 -6.23
C ILE A 33 8.07 5.93 -5.95
N ARG A 34 7.59 5.41 -4.83
CA ARG A 34 6.30 5.71 -4.22
C ARG A 34 6.51 6.56 -2.98
N ILE A 35 5.56 7.40 -2.66
CA ILE A 35 5.61 8.17 -1.41
C ILE A 35 4.34 7.95 -0.60
N ASP A 36 4.50 7.98 0.73
CA ASP A 36 3.38 7.83 1.66
C ASP A 36 3.42 8.99 2.66
N ALA A 37 2.37 9.80 2.62
CA ALA A 37 2.26 10.97 3.46
C ALA A 37 1.50 10.71 4.76
N ASN A 38 0.88 9.53 4.91
CA ASN A 38 0.12 9.14 6.10
C ASN A 38 -0.73 10.28 6.66
N GLN A 39 -1.54 10.92 5.79
CA GLN A 39 -2.49 11.98 6.14
C GLN A 39 -1.87 13.33 6.56
N ALA A 40 -0.59 13.56 6.27
CA ALA A 40 0.15 14.69 6.88
C ALA A 40 -0.19 16.07 6.30
N TRP A 41 -0.77 16.14 5.10
CA TRP A 41 -0.92 17.42 4.40
C TRP A 41 -2.37 17.90 4.37
N THR A 42 -2.53 19.21 4.30
CA THR A 42 -3.81 19.80 3.82
C THR A 42 -3.91 19.63 2.30
N PRO A 43 -5.11 19.66 1.71
CA PRO A 43 -5.27 19.49 0.26
C PRO A 43 -4.44 20.45 -0.58
N LYS A 44 -4.36 21.71 -0.18
CA LYS A 44 -3.56 22.73 -0.89
C LYS A 44 -2.05 22.49 -0.75
N GLN A 45 -1.60 22.04 0.42
CA GLN A 45 -0.19 21.66 0.62
C GLN A 45 0.18 20.45 -0.23
N ALA A 46 -0.65 19.41 -0.25
CA ALA A 46 -0.45 18.21 -1.06
C ALA A 46 -0.24 18.59 -2.54
N VAL A 47 -1.15 19.33 -3.15
CA VAL A 47 -1.04 19.76 -4.55
C VAL A 47 0.25 20.55 -4.78
N LYS A 48 0.58 21.52 -3.91
CA LYS A 48 1.81 22.33 -4.05
C LYS A 48 3.06 21.47 -4.00
N ILE A 49 3.14 20.51 -3.08
CA ILE A 49 4.31 19.65 -2.88
C ILE A 49 4.45 18.68 -4.06
N LEU A 50 3.37 18.02 -4.47
CA LEU A 50 3.36 17.06 -5.57
C LEU A 50 3.73 17.73 -6.90
N ASN A 51 3.19 18.91 -7.18
CA ASN A 51 3.55 19.67 -8.38
C ASN A 51 5.03 20.08 -8.35
N LYS A 52 5.57 20.44 -7.18
CA LYS A 52 7.00 20.74 -7.03
C LYS A 52 7.88 19.51 -7.30
N MET A 53 7.47 18.33 -6.83
CA MET A 53 8.16 17.07 -7.12
C MET A 53 8.15 16.76 -8.63
N GLN A 54 7.02 16.99 -9.28
CA GLN A 54 6.88 16.84 -10.73
C GLN A 54 7.78 17.82 -11.53
N GLU A 55 7.79 19.10 -11.16
CA GLU A 55 8.67 20.11 -11.77
C GLU A 55 10.15 19.76 -11.69
N LEU A 56 10.55 19.09 -10.61
CA LEU A 56 11.92 18.61 -10.39
C LEU A 56 12.24 17.30 -11.09
N GLY A 57 11.27 16.70 -11.79
CA GLY A 57 11.45 15.44 -12.50
C GLY A 57 11.73 14.26 -11.59
N LEU A 58 11.13 14.24 -10.37
CA LEU A 58 11.36 13.16 -9.42
C LEU A 58 10.67 11.85 -9.80
N ASP A 59 9.75 11.88 -10.77
CA ASP A 59 9.09 10.72 -11.35
C ASP A 59 8.50 9.80 -10.27
N ILE A 60 7.56 10.35 -9.50
CA ILE A 60 6.87 9.64 -8.42
C ILE A 60 5.70 8.85 -9.00
N GLU A 61 5.69 7.53 -8.83
CA GLU A 61 4.64 6.65 -9.35
C GLU A 61 3.27 6.94 -8.73
N LEU A 62 3.24 7.12 -7.42
CA LEU A 62 2.00 7.45 -6.70
C LEU A 62 2.30 8.10 -5.34
N VAL A 63 1.29 8.81 -4.82
CA VAL A 63 1.24 9.30 -3.44
C VAL A 63 0.14 8.58 -2.67
N GLU A 64 0.53 7.93 -1.57
CA GLU A 64 -0.39 7.26 -0.66
C GLU A 64 -0.87 8.23 0.41
N GLN A 65 -2.20 8.27 0.60
CA GLN A 65 -2.97 9.03 1.59
C GLN A 65 -2.40 10.42 1.92
N PRO A 66 -2.45 11.36 0.98
CA PRO A 66 -1.85 12.68 1.18
C PRO A 66 -2.56 13.53 2.24
N VAL A 67 -3.87 13.35 2.41
CA VAL A 67 -4.72 14.14 3.30
C VAL A 67 -5.44 13.26 4.34
N SER A 68 -6.09 13.89 5.34
CA SER A 68 -6.86 13.18 6.37
C SER A 68 -7.78 12.11 5.77
N ALA A 69 -7.84 10.95 6.41
CA ALA A 69 -8.70 9.82 6.05
C ALA A 69 -10.19 10.18 5.97
N HIS A 70 -10.63 11.17 6.73
CA HIS A 70 -12.02 11.61 6.78
C HIS A 70 -12.34 12.74 5.79
N ASP A 71 -11.34 13.27 5.10
CA ASP A 71 -11.50 14.37 4.14
C ASP A 71 -11.56 13.83 2.69
N PHE A 72 -12.65 13.16 2.34
CA PHE A 72 -12.86 12.63 0.98
C PHE A 72 -12.92 13.75 -0.08
N ALA A 73 -13.46 14.91 0.30
CA ALA A 73 -13.49 16.08 -0.59
C ALA A 73 -12.08 16.64 -0.83
N GLY A 74 -11.27 16.69 0.22
CA GLY A 74 -9.86 17.07 0.12
C GLY A 74 -9.03 16.05 -0.67
N LEU A 75 -9.30 14.75 -0.52
CA LEU A 75 -8.66 13.70 -1.30
C LEU A 75 -8.98 13.90 -2.79
N LYS A 76 -10.27 14.08 -3.13
CA LYS A 76 -10.68 14.41 -4.50
C LYS A 76 -10.03 15.69 -5.03
N TYR A 77 -9.94 16.72 -4.19
CA TYR A 77 -9.28 17.97 -4.57
C TYR A 77 -7.83 17.74 -5.00
N VAL A 78 -7.10 16.86 -4.31
CA VAL A 78 -5.72 16.50 -4.67
C VAL A 78 -5.70 15.69 -5.95
N THR A 79 -6.52 14.65 -6.07
CA THR A 79 -6.62 13.78 -7.25
C THR A 79 -6.88 14.58 -8.53
N ASP A 80 -7.84 15.52 -8.48
CA ASP A 80 -8.19 16.34 -9.65
C ASP A 80 -7.07 17.35 -10.08
N ARG A 81 -6.07 17.61 -9.23
CA ARG A 81 -5.08 18.69 -9.43
C ARG A 81 -3.63 18.24 -9.36
N SER A 82 -3.38 17.00 -9.04
CA SER A 82 -2.05 16.39 -9.03
C SER A 82 -1.82 15.63 -10.33
N TYR A 83 -0.61 15.73 -10.86
CA TYR A 83 -0.15 14.82 -11.91
C TYR A 83 0.32 13.47 -11.35
N VAL A 84 0.62 13.42 -10.05
CA VAL A 84 1.00 12.19 -9.35
C VAL A 84 -0.27 11.44 -8.96
N PRO A 85 -0.46 10.19 -9.37
CA PRO A 85 -1.62 9.38 -8.99
C PRO A 85 -1.80 9.28 -7.48
N VAL A 86 -3.03 9.36 -7.01
CA VAL A 86 -3.38 9.34 -5.59
C VAL A 86 -3.92 7.96 -5.21
N LEU A 87 -3.29 7.34 -4.22
CA LEU A 87 -3.70 6.08 -3.62
C LEU A 87 -4.39 6.33 -2.27
N ALA A 88 -5.65 5.89 -2.16
CA ALA A 88 -6.41 5.95 -0.90
C ALA A 88 -6.06 4.77 -0.01
N ASP A 89 -5.51 5.01 1.19
CA ASP A 89 -5.20 4.00 2.20
C ASP A 89 -6.08 4.13 3.44
N GLU A 90 -5.76 5.04 4.33
CA GLU A 90 -6.52 5.20 5.58
C GLU A 90 -7.96 5.72 5.34
N ALA A 91 -8.27 6.22 4.18
CA ALA A 91 -9.63 6.56 3.79
C ALA A 91 -10.51 5.33 3.48
N VAL A 92 -9.92 4.11 3.36
CA VAL A 92 -10.63 2.88 2.98
C VAL A 92 -10.53 1.83 4.08
N PHE A 93 -11.46 1.86 5.02
CA PHE A 93 -11.61 0.85 6.09
C PHE A 93 -12.74 -0.15 5.83
N SER A 94 -13.59 0.10 4.85
CA SER A 94 -14.72 -0.78 4.55
C SER A 94 -15.08 -0.73 3.06
N PRO A 95 -15.89 -1.70 2.57
CA PRO A 95 -16.47 -1.64 1.23
C PRO A 95 -17.28 -0.35 0.96
N GLU A 96 -17.96 0.19 1.99
CA GLU A 96 -18.75 1.42 1.88
C GLU A 96 -17.84 2.64 1.67
N ASN A 97 -16.70 2.72 2.38
CA ASN A 97 -15.71 3.76 2.15
C ASN A 97 -15.15 3.67 0.71
N ALA A 98 -14.78 2.47 0.28
CA ALA A 98 -14.29 2.25 -1.09
C ALA A 98 -15.33 2.71 -2.12
N MET A 99 -16.60 2.31 -1.95
CA MET A 99 -17.68 2.70 -2.85
C MET A 99 -17.84 4.22 -2.93
N THR A 100 -17.78 4.91 -1.77
CA THR A 100 -17.89 6.37 -1.73
C THR A 100 -16.73 7.04 -2.49
N ILE A 101 -15.50 6.59 -2.26
CA ILE A 101 -14.30 7.12 -2.94
C ILE A 101 -14.38 6.88 -4.44
N LEU A 102 -14.78 5.68 -4.87
CA LEU A 102 -14.94 5.32 -6.27
C LEU A 102 -16.01 6.17 -6.96
N GLN A 103 -17.19 6.33 -6.35
CA GLN A 103 -18.27 7.15 -6.89
C GLN A 103 -17.90 8.64 -7.01
N MET A 104 -17.10 9.14 -6.08
CA MET A 104 -16.60 10.52 -6.12
C MET A 104 -15.45 10.71 -7.10
N GLY A 105 -14.78 9.63 -7.54
CA GLY A 105 -13.49 9.72 -8.23
C GLY A 105 -12.44 10.41 -7.36
N ALA A 106 -12.42 10.08 -6.08
CA ALA A 106 -11.58 10.76 -5.09
C ALA A 106 -10.17 10.17 -4.95
N ALA A 107 -9.87 9.10 -5.66
CA ALA A 107 -8.54 8.51 -5.74
C ALA A 107 -8.36 7.79 -7.09
N ASP A 108 -7.13 7.67 -7.55
CA ASP A 108 -6.75 6.92 -8.75
C ASP A 108 -6.56 5.44 -8.46
N LEU A 109 -6.18 5.09 -7.21
CA LEU A 109 -5.96 3.72 -6.74
C LEU A 109 -6.50 3.55 -5.32
N ILE A 110 -6.78 2.28 -4.96
CA ILE A 110 -7.20 1.90 -3.59
C ILE A 110 -6.19 0.94 -2.97
N ASN A 111 -5.75 1.21 -1.75
CA ASN A 111 -4.93 0.29 -0.96
C ASN A 111 -5.81 -0.59 -0.07
N ILE A 112 -5.87 -1.88 -0.38
CA ILE A 112 -6.56 -2.90 0.39
C ILE A 112 -5.58 -3.43 1.46
N LYS A 113 -5.98 -3.37 2.73
CA LYS A 113 -5.26 -4.05 3.83
C LYS A 113 -6.26 -4.90 4.60
N LEU A 114 -5.97 -6.18 4.79
CA LEU A 114 -6.91 -7.12 5.44
C LEU A 114 -7.25 -6.68 6.86
N MET A 115 -6.29 -6.14 7.59
CA MET A 115 -6.51 -5.61 8.94
C MET A 115 -7.42 -4.39 8.98
N LYS A 116 -7.42 -3.54 7.94
CA LYS A 116 -8.33 -2.40 7.86
C LYS A 116 -9.76 -2.83 7.54
N CYS A 117 -9.92 -3.63 6.49
CA CYS A 117 -11.25 -3.95 5.96
C CYS A 117 -11.94 -5.13 6.65
N GLY A 118 -11.28 -5.78 7.62
CA GLY A 118 -11.87 -6.89 8.38
C GLY A 118 -11.78 -8.25 7.68
N GLY A 119 -10.73 -8.45 6.85
CA GLY A 119 -10.41 -9.75 6.26
C GLY A 119 -10.77 -9.91 4.79
N ILE A 120 -10.59 -11.12 4.27
CA ILE A 120 -10.68 -11.46 2.84
C ILE A 120 -12.07 -11.15 2.26
N TYR A 121 -13.14 -11.41 2.99
CA TYR A 121 -14.51 -11.23 2.48
C TYR A 121 -14.79 -9.77 2.08
N ASN A 122 -14.44 -8.82 2.94
CA ASN A 122 -14.60 -7.40 2.62
C ASN A 122 -13.56 -6.93 1.58
N ALA A 123 -12.34 -7.46 1.64
CA ALA A 123 -11.32 -7.16 0.63
C ALA A 123 -11.77 -7.56 -0.78
N LEU A 124 -12.44 -8.71 -0.94
CA LEU A 124 -13.03 -9.14 -2.21
C LEU A 124 -14.13 -8.17 -2.69
N LYS A 125 -14.97 -7.65 -1.79
CA LYS A 125 -15.98 -6.65 -2.14
C LYS A 125 -15.34 -5.35 -2.64
N ILE A 126 -14.28 -4.88 -1.95
CA ILE A 126 -13.53 -3.68 -2.35
C ILE A 126 -12.90 -3.90 -3.73
N ALA A 127 -12.19 -5.01 -3.93
CA ALA A 127 -11.57 -5.33 -5.21
C ALA A 127 -12.60 -5.44 -6.34
N SER A 128 -13.75 -6.06 -6.10
CA SER A 128 -14.81 -6.18 -7.11
C SER A 128 -15.49 -4.83 -7.43
N ALA A 129 -15.65 -3.96 -6.43
CA ALA A 129 -16.12 -2.60 -6.67
C ALA A 129 -15.10 -1.81 -7.51
N ALA A 130 -13.82 -1.86 -7.15
CA ALA A 130 -12.76 -1.22 -7.91
C ALA A 130 -12.69 -1.72 -9.37
N GLU A 131 -12.87 -3.02 -9.59
CA GLU A 131 -12.98 -3.65 -10.92
C GLU A 131 -14.09 -3.02 -11.77
N VAL A 132 -15.29 -2.81 -11.19
CA VAL A 132 -16.43 -2.19 -11.88
C VAL A 132 -16.15 -0.74 -12.27
N PHE A 133 -15.40 0.00 -11.45
CA PHE A 133 -15.02 1.38 -11.74
C PHE A 133 -13.74 1.52 -12.57
N GLY A 134 -13.04 0.42 -12.88
CA GLY A 134 -11.77 0.44 -13.59
C GLY A 134 -10.63 1.08 -12.80
N VAL A 135 -10.70 1.03 -11.47
CA VAL A 135 -9.70 1.60 -10.55
C VAL A 135 -8.80 0.48 -10.04
N GLU A 136 -7.50 0.60 -10.27
CA GLU A 136 -6.52 -0.39 -9.79
C GLU A 136 -6.41 -0.42 -8.27
N CYS A 137 -6.04 -1.60 -7.75
CA CYS A 137 -5.77 -1.76 -6.33
C CYS A 137 -4.30 -2.08 -6.06
N MET A 138 -3.81 -1.56 -4.95
CA MET A 138 -2.66 -2.10 -4.27
C MET A 138 -3.14 -2.98 -3.11
N ILE A 139 -2.42 -4.04 -2.79
CA ILE A 139 -2.59 -4.73 -1.51
C ILE A 139 -1.40 -4.42 -0.63
N GLY A 140 -1.70 -3.89 0.56
CA GLY A 140 -0.70 -3.57 1.57
C GLY A 140 -0.88 -4.38 2.84
N CYS A 141 0.04 -4.19 3.78
CA CYS A 141 -0.06 -4.72 5.13
C CYS A 141 0.20 -3.63 6.17
N MET A 142 -0.13 -3.95 7.42
CA MET A 142 0.41 -3.29 8.59
C MET A 142 1.70 -4.01 9.00
N LEU A 143 2.25 -3.75 10.18
CA LEU A 143 3.26 -4.62 10.79
C LEU A 143 2.56 -5.91 11.25
N GLU A 144 2.55 -6.90 10.37
CA GLU A 144 1.76 -8.13 10.53
C GLU A 144 2.65 -9.37 10.45
N ALA A 145 2.26 -10.41 11.21
CA ALA A 145 2.88 -11.71 11.07
C ALA A 145 2.56 -12.33 9.70
N LYS A 146 3.41 -13.24 9.26
CA LYS A 146 3.31 -13.93 7.96
C LYS A 146 1.97 -14.60 7.70
N ILE A 147 1.22 -15.02 8.72
CA ILE A 147 -0.14 -15.58 8.55
C ILE A 147 -1.07 -14.60 7.82
N SER A 148 -1.15 -13.38 8.31
CA SER A 148 -2.01 -12.34 7.73
C SER A 148 -1.53 -11.92 6.35
N VAL A 149 -0.23 -11.66 6.21
CA VAL A 149 0.36 -11.28 4.93
C VAL A 149 0.21 -12.39 3.89
N ASN A 150 0.36 -13.66 4.29
CA ASN A 150 0.13 -14.80 3.40
C ASN A 150 -1.30 -14.83 2.83
N ALA A 151 -2.30 -14.53 3.65
CA ALA A 151 -3.68 -14.40 3.17
C ALA A 151 -3.83 -13.24 2.14
N ALA A 152 -3.12 -12.13 2.36
CA ALA A 152 -3.09 -11.00 1.41
C ALA A 152 -2.41 -11.39 0.09
N VAL A 153 -1.31 -12.15 0.13
CA VAL A 153 -0.62 -12.68 -1.06
C VAL A 153 -1.56 -13.54 -1.90
N HIS A 154 -2.31 -14.47 -1.26
CA HIS A 154 -3.29 -15.29 -1.98
C HIS A 154 -4.39 -14.46 -2.64
N LEU A 155 -4.87 -13.39 -1.98
CA LEU A 155 -5.84 -12.47 -2.57
C LEU A 155 -5.25 -11.72 -3.77
N ALA A 156 -4.00 -11.25 -3.68
CA ALA A 156 -3.32 -10.60 -4.78
C ALA A 156 -3.21 -11.50 -6.01
N CYS A 157 -2.82 -12.76 -5.81
CA CYS A 157 -2.75 -13.75 -6.89
C CYS A 157 -4.11 -14.08 -7.52
N ALA A 158 -5.21 -13.93 -6.76
CA ALA A 158 -6.56 -14.28 -7.20
C ALA A 158 -7.31 -13.14 -7.93
N LYS A 159 -6.83 -11.90 -7.85
CA LYS A 159 -7.53 -10.71 -8.35
C LYS A 159 -6.64 -9.83 -9.22
N ASN A 160 -6.86 -9.87 -10.53
CA ASN A 160 -6.07 -9.11 -11.51
C ASN A 160 -6.12 -7.58 -11.33
N ILE A 161 -7.17 -7.06 -10.68
CA ILE A 161 -7.28 -5.62 -10.37
C ILE A 161 -6.27 -5.17 -9.32
N ILE A 162 -5.70 -6.11 -8.56
CA ILE A 162 -4.61 -5.86 -7.62
C ILE A 162 -3.30 -5.92 -8.41
N THR A 163 -2.84 -4.78 -8.88
CA THR A 163 -1.68 -4.64 -9.76
C THR A 163 -0.39 -4.29 -9.00
N LYS A 164 -0.52 -3.89 -7.74
CA LYS A 164 0.59 -3.45 -6.89
C LYS A 164 0.56 -4.13 -5.54
N VAL A 165 1.74 -4.40 -5.00
CA VAL A 165 1.93 -5.03 -3.68
C VAL A 165 2.86 -4.18 -2.81
N ASP A 166 2.57 -4.16 -1.50
CA ASP A 166 3.37 -3.56 -0.44
C ASP A 166 3.23 -4.45 0.82
N LEU A 167 3.89 -5.62 0.77
CA LEU A 167 3.72 -6.73 1.71
C LEU A 167 5.05 -7.11 2.39
N ASP A 168 5.81 -6.11 2.80
CA ASP A 168 7.14 -6.25 3.38
C ASP A 168 7.13 -6.59 4.90
N GLY A 169 5.97 -6.59 5.55
CA GLY A 169 5.84 -6.84 6.99
C GLY A 169 6.67 -8.03 7.50
N PRO A 170 6.59 -9.24 6.90
CA PRO A 170 7.36 -10.40 7.36
C PRO A 170 8.87 -10.25 7.22
N VAL A 171 9.36 -9.56 6.18
CA VAL A 171 10.81 -9.36 5.97
C VAL A 171 11.41 -8.29 6.88
N LEU A 172 10.58 -7.44 7.48
CA LEU A 172 10.99 -6.45 8.48
C LEU A 172 11.05 -7.05 9.90
N CYS A 173 10.51 -8.25 10.11
CA CYS A 173 10.57 -8.94 11.39
C CYS A 173 11.94 -9.58 11.58
N SER A 174 12.50 -9.48 12.79
CA SER A 174 13.76 -10.14 13.16
C SER A 174 13.63 -11.67 13.19
N GLU A 175 12.43 -12.21 13.38
CA GLU A 175 12.12 -13.64 13.45
C GLU A 175 10.76 -13.91 12.81
N ASP A 176 10.66 -15.05 12.11
CA ASP A 176 9.40 -15.54 11.54
C ASP A 176 8.97 -16.79 12.30
N PRO A 177 7.92 -16.71 13.15
CA PRO A 177 7.42 -17.86 13.89
C PRO A 177 6.61 -18.85 13.05
N ILE A 178 6.32 -18.52 11.78
CA ILE A 178 5.39 -19.28 10.95
C ILE A 178 6.13 -20.24 10.04
N LEU A 179 5.80 -21.52 10.16
CA LEU A 179 6.33 -22.59 9.31
C LEU A 179 5.47 -22.70 8.03
N GLY A 180 6.11 -22.74 6.88
CA GLY A 180 5.43 -22.80 5.59
C GLY A 180 4.85 -21.44 5.15
N GLY A 181 3.84 -21.49 4.27
CA GLY A 181 3.24 -20.32 3.65
C GLY A 181 4.06 -19.74 2.50
N ALA A 182 3.81 -18.49 2.12
CA ALA A 182 4.51 -17.82 1.04
C ALA A 182 6.00 -17.64 1.36
N ALA A 183 6.83 -17.77 0.34
CA ALA A 183 8.26 -17.48 0.40
C ALA A 183 8.53 -16.05 -0.08
N PHE A 184 9.41 -15.36 0.65
CA PHE A 184 9.83 -13.99 0.35
C PHE A 184 11.30 -14.02 -0.04
N ASP A 185 11.56 -13.74 -1.32
CA ASP A 185 12.92 -13.68 -1.88
C ASP A 185 13.11 -12.32 -2.55
N GLU A 186 13.70 -11.40 -1.80
CA GLU A 186 13.82 -9.99 -2.19
C GLU A 186 12.45 -9.42 -2.66
N LYS A 187 12.34 -9.04 -3.93
CA LYS A 187 11.11 -8.47 -4.53
C LYS A 187 10.09 -9.52 -4.98
N ILE A 188 10.41 -10.79 -4.89
CA ILE A 188 9.54 -11.87 -5.34
C ILE A 188 8.86 -12.54 -4.14
N ILE A 189 7.55 -12.61 -4.19
CA ILE A 189 6.75 -13.36 -3.23
C ILE A 189 6.12 -14.53 -3.97
N THR A 190 6.42 -15.75 -3.52
CA THR A 190 5.94 -16.98 -4.16
C THR A 190 4.97 -17.71 -3.25
N VAL A 191 3.80 -18.04 -3.79
CA VAL A 191 2.79 -18.83 -3.09
C VAL A 191 3.21 -20.29 -3.08
N ALA A 192 3.04 -20.98 -1.94
CA ALA A 192 3.28 -22.40 -1.83
C ALA A 192 2.20 -23.20 -2.57
N ASP A 193 2.59 -24.25 -3.29
CA ASP A 193 1.66 -25.24 -3.86
C ASP A 193 1.23 -26.23 -2.77
N ALA A 194 0.35 -25.78 -1.88
CA ALA A 194 -0.12 -26.52 -0.71
C ALA A 194 -1.57 -26.13 -0.37
N PRO A 195 -2.33 -27.01 0.31
CA PRO A 195 -3.70 -26.71 0.71
C PRO A 195 -3.83 -25.44 1.59
N GLY A 196 -4.89 -24.67 1.40
CA GLY A 196 -5.20 -23.49 2.17
C GLY A 196 -4.14 -22.40 1.95
N LEU A 197 -3.60 -21.85 3.03
CA LEU A 197 -2.54 -20.84 2.99
C LEU A 197 -1.13 -21.44 2.92
N GLY A 198 -1.00 -22.77 2.82
CA GLY A 198 0.28 -23.45 2.84
C GLY A 198 1.02 -23.40 4.18
N ILE A 199 0.35 -22.92 5.25
CA ILE A 199 0.92 -22.83 6.58
C ILE A 199 0.95 -24.22 7.21
N GLN A 200 2.12 -24.63 7.73
CA GLN A 200 2.36 -25.93 8.35
C GLN A 200 2.23 -25.86 9.88
N GLY A 201 2.38 -24.70 10.47
CA GLY A 201 2.29 -24.51 11.91
C GLY A 201 3.01 -23.27 12.42
N ILE A 202 3.17 -23.23 13.74
CA ILE A 202 3.99 -22.24 14.43
C ILE A 202 5.20 -22.96 15.03
N ASP A 203 6.39 -22.39 14.90
CA ASP A 203 7.59 -22.93 15.53
C ASP A 203 7.37 -23.07 17.04
N PRO A 204 7.50 -24.28 17.62
CA PRO A 204 7.22 -24.54 19.02
C PRO A 204 7.95 -23.61 20.02
N LYS A 205 9.11 -23.08 19.66
CA LYS A 205 9.85 -22.14 20.53
C LYS A 205 9.11 -20.85 20.84
N TYR A 206 8.11 -20.49 19.98
CA TYR A 206 7.28 -19.29 20.19
C TYR A 206 5.93 -19.58 20.84
N LEU A 207 5.61 -20.85 21.12
CA LEU A 207 4.36 -21.22 21.77
C LEU A 207 4.48 -21.04 23.28
N THR A 208 3.73 -20.06 23.80
CA THR A 208 3.56 -19.92 25.24
C THR A 208 2.24 -20.57 25.64
N TYR A 209 2.31 -21.71 26.34
CA TYR A 209 1.12 -22.34 26.88
C TYR A 209 0.63 -21.54 28.09
N VAL A 210 -0.54 -20.92 27.97
CA VAL A 210 -1.25 -20.37 29.12
C VAL A 210 -1.83 -21.55 29.88
N LYS A 211 -1.35 -21.77 31.12
CA LYS A 211 -1.88 -22.79 32.03
C LYS A 211 -3.17 -22.30 32.66
#